data_d670d6a2ffc12a82840f284af4376c83
#
_entry.id   d670d6a2ffc12a82840f284af4376c83
#
_cell.length_a   1.000
_cell.length_b   1.000
_cell.length_c   1.000
_cell.angle_alpha   90.00
_cell.angle_beta   90.00
_cell.angle_gamma   90.00
#
_symmetry.space_group_name_H-M   'P 1'
#
loop_
_entity.id
_entity.type
_entity.pdbx_description
1 polymer ?
#
loop_
_entity_poly.entity_id
_entity_poly.type
_entity_poly.pdbx_seq_one_letter_code
_entity_poly.pdbx_strand_id
1 'polypeptide(L)'
;SVTDEIVRRFLQNFTEKTIAVISVDPSKKKTGGALLGDRIRMNSINHPRAYMRSLATRDDNTALSAAVQEAIDICKSAGYDFVILESAGVGQSDASILDYCDVSMYVMTPEYGAASQLEKINMLDYADLVCINKFDKAGALDALADVRKQYKRNHQLFTAKDEDLPIIGTIDIDSVPPAMTK
;
A
#
# COMPACT_ATOMS: atom_id res chain seq x y z
N SER A 1 4.55 -2.55 -9.15
CA SER A 1 3.63 -2.03 -8.11
C SER A 1 4.39 -1.24 -7.07
N VAL A 2 3.69 -0.39 -6.30
CA VAL A 2 4.31 0.38 -5.20
C VAL A 2 4.99 -0.55 -4.20
N THR A 3 4.35 -1.64 -3.84
CA THR A 3 4.92 -2.63 -2.91
C THR A 3 6.22 -3.24 -3.46
N ASP A 4 6.26 -3.63 -4.73
CA ASP A 4 7.47 -4.17 -5.36
C ASP A 4 8.63 -3.14 -5.36
N GLU A 5 8.32 -1.87 -5.62
CA GLU A 5 9.30 -0.79 -5.58
C GLU A 5 9.83 -0.54 -4.15
N ILE A 6 8.97 -0.62 -3.13
CA ILE A 6 9.38 -0.52 -1.73
C ILE A 6 10.34 -1.68 -1.38
N VAL A 7 9.97 -2.92 -1.73
CA VAL A 7 10.82 -4.10 -1.51
C VAL A 7 12.18 -3.93 -2.20
N ARG A 8 12.17 -3.53 -3.46
CA ARG A 8 13.40 -3.29 -4.23
C ARG A 8 14.32 -2.27 -3.56
N ARG A 9 13.77 -1.12 -3.17
CA ARG A 9 14.54 -0.04 -2.51
C ARG A 9 15.01 -0.46 -1.13
N PHE A 10 14.20 -1.18 -0.38
CA PHE A 10 14.59 -1.72 0.93
C PHE A 10 15.80 -2.64 0.79
N LEU A 11 15.76 -3.60 -0.13
CA LEU A 11 16.86 -4.54 -0.36
C LEU A 11 18.15 -3.87 -0.85
N GLN A 12 18.04 -2.76 -1.60
CA GLN A 12 19.18 -1.98 -2.07
C GLN A 12 19.82 -1.13 -0.97
N ASN A 13 19.00 -0.53 -0.12
CA ASN A 13 19.48 0.41 0.91
C ASN A 13 19.90 -0.29 2.22
N PHE A 14 19.33 -1.46 2.49
CA PHE A 14 19.61 -2.24 3.70
C PHE A 14 20.18 -3.60 3.33
N THR A 15 21.53 -3.70 3.29
CA THR A 15 22.22 -4.88 2.73
C THR A 15 22.08 -6.16 3.55
N GLU A 16 21.78 -6.05 4.84
CA GLU A 16 21.67 -7.20 5.77
C GLU A 16 20.27 -7.41 6.34
N LYS A 17 19.33 -6.52 6.00
CA LYS A 17 17.96 -6.57 6.52
C LYS A 17 17.05 -7.45 5.66
N THR A 18 16.07 -8.04 6.30
CA THR A 18 15.09 -8.94 5.69
C THR A 18 13.70 -8.31 5.65
N ILE A 19 12.94 -8.62 4.60
CA ILE A 19 11.61 -8.07 4.39
C ILE A 19 10.61 -9.18 4.06
N ALA A 20 9.44 -9.14 4.68
CA ALA A 20 8.32 -10.01 4.35
C ALA A 20 7.13 -9.20 3.82
N VAL A 21 6.42 -9.76 2.86
CA VAL A 21 5.16 -9.21 2.33
C VAL A 21 4.04 -10.21 2.56
N ILE A 22 3.01 -9.77 3.27
CA ILE A 22 1.77 -10.50 3.47
C ILE A 22 0.71 -9.80 2.65
N SER A 23 0.26 -10.42 1.57
CA SER A 23 -0.79 -9.88 0.69
C SER A 23 -2.12 -10.53 1.03
N VAL A 24 -3.09 -9.69 1.39
CA VAL A 24 -4.46 -10.11 1.66
C VAL A 24 -5.30 -9.83 0.42
N ASP A 25 -5.74 -10.88 -0.25
CA ASP A 25 -6.50 -10.77 -1.50
C ASP A 25 -7.98 -11.16 -1.27
N PRO A 26 -8.92 -10.29 -1.61
CA PRO A 26 -10.32 -10.66 -1.56
C PRO A 26 -10.60 -11.78 -2.57
N SER A 27 -10.94 -12.96 -2.09
CA SER A 27 -11.26 -14.10 -2.94
C SER A 27 -12.51 -13.81 -3.79
N LYS A 28 -12.40 -13.96 -5.11
CA LYS A 28 -13.56 -13.97 -5.98
C LYS A 28 -14.41 -15.21 -5.64
N LYS A 29 -15.66 -15.01 -5.29
CA LYS A 29 -16.65 -16.06 -4.94
C LYS A 29 -16.76 -17.24 -5.94
N LYS A 30 -16.24 -17.10 -7.17
CA LYS A 30 -16.36 -18.09 -8.25
C LYS A 30 -15.14 -18.99 -8.47
N THR A 31 -13.96 -18.66 -7.99
CA THR A 31 -12.72 -19.39 -8.35
C THR A 31 -11.95 -19.97 -7.16
N GLY A 32 -12.29 -19.62 -5.93
CA GLY A 32 -11.75 -20.27 -4.71
C GLY A 32 -10.23 -20.17 -4.50
N GLY A 33 -9.52 -19.35 -5.25
CA GLY A 33 -8.07 -19.19 -5.15
C GLY A 33 -7.67 -17.72 -5.03
N ALA A 34 -6.61 -17.47 -4.27
CA ALA A 34 -5.90 -16.19 -4.29
C ALA A 34 -5.43 -15.91 -5.72
N LEU A 35 -5.59 -14.66 -6.17
CA LEU A 35 -5.08 -14.25 -7.47
C LEU A 35 -3.54 -14.34 -7.46
N LEU A 36 -3.01 -15.43 -7.98
CA LEU A 36 -1.57 -15.64 -8.25
C LEU A 36 -0.92 -14.49 -9.03
N GLY A 37 -1.74 -13.58 -9.60
CA GLY A 37 -1.29 -12.49 -10.44
C GLY A 37 -0.38 -11.47 -9.75
N ASP A 38 -0.54 -11.23 -8.47
CA ASP A 38 0.27 -10.22 -7.79
C ASP A 38 1.68 -10.73 -7.49
N ARG A 39 1.82 -11.99 -7.09
CA ARG A 39 3.12 -12.62 -6.88
C ARG A 39 3.96 -12.72 -8.16
N ILE A 40 3.31 -12.98 -9.29
CA ILE A 40 3.99 -13.07 -10.60
C ILE A 40 4.49 -11.69 -11.07
N ARG A 41 3.83 -10.62 -10.62
CA ARG A 41 4.17 -9.22 -10.98
C ARG A 41 5.26 -8.60 -10.10
N MET A 42 5.61 -9.22 -8.98
CA MET A 42 6.61 -8.73 -8.06
C MET A 42 7.95 -9.42 -8.32
N ASN A 43 8.85 -8.75 -9.02
CA ASN A 43 10.18 -9.27 -9.33
C ASN A 43 11.12 -9.23 -8.12
N SER A 44 10.95 -8.26 -7.24
CA SER A 44 11.85 -8.01 -6.10
C SER A 44 11.75 -9.07 -4.99
N ILE A 45 10.68 -9.87 -4.98
CA ILE A 45 10.53 -10.96 -4.01
C ILE A 45 11.40 -12.20 -4.32
N ASN A 46 12.00 -12.29 -5.52
CA ASN A 46 12.93 -13.35 -5.88
C ASN A 46 14.34 -13.09 -5.31
N HIS A 47 14.41 -12.69 -4.08
CA HIS A 47 15.66 -12.36 -3.38
C HIS A 47 15.74 -13.16 -2.08
N PRO A 48 16.93 -13.68 -1.66
CA PRO A 48 17.08 -14.50 -0.45
C PRO A 48 16.61 -13.80 0.85
N ARG A 49 16.64 -12.47 0.88
CA ARG A 49 16.20 -11.65 2.02
C ARG A 49 14.75 -11.16 1.92
N ALA A 50 14.02 -11.60 0.89
CA ALA A 50 12.61 -11.24 0.70
C ALA A 50 11.73 -12.49 0.76
N TYR A 51 10.58 -12.37 1.41
CA TYR A 51 9.56 -13.42 1.50
C TYR A 51 8.19 -12.84 1.15
N MET A 52 7.34 -13.62 0.52
CA MET A 52 5.95 -13.23 0.27
C MET A 52 4.98 -14.37 0.53
N ARG A 53 3.89 -14.03 1.19
CA ARG A 53 2.73 -14.91 1.39
C ARG A 53 1.44 -14.20 1.01
N SER A 54 0.61 -14.85 0.20
CA SER A 54 -0.76 -14.40 -0.08
C SER A 54 -1.75 -15.15 0.79
N LEU A 55 -2.66 -14.41 1.41
CA LEU A 55 -3.79 -14.92 2.19
C LEU A 55 -5.07 -14.64 1.40
N ALA A 56 -5.87 -15.68 1.16
CA ALA A 56 -7.15 -15.55 0.51
C ALA A 56 -8.27 -15.38 1.56
N THR A 57 -9.12 -14.38 1.38
CA THR A 57 -10.31 -14.19 2.21
C THR A 57 -11.41 -15.11 1.72
N ARG A 58 -11.85 -16.07 2.53
CA ARG A 58 -13.15 -16.73 2.38
C ARG A 58 -14.10 -16.03 3.32
N ASP A 59 -15.12 -15.40 2.81
CA ASP A 59 -16.33 -14.79 3.42
C ASP A 59 -16.45 -14.58 4.96
N ASP A 60 -15.41 -14.91 5.74
CA ASP A 60 -15.37 -14.78 7.20
C ASP A 60 -14.24 -13.84 7.62
N ASN A 61 -14.61 -12.62 7.96
CA ASN A 61 -13.68 -11.58 8.42
C ASN A 61 -12.92 -11.99 9.70
N THR A 62 -13.52 -12.82 10.54
CA THR A 62 -12.89 -13.26 11.80
C THR A 62 -11.77 -14.25 11.54
N ALA A 63 -12.00 -15.22 10.64
CA ALA A 63 -10.97 -16.19 10.25
C ALA A 63 -9.81 -15.53 9.52
N LEU A 64 -10.08 -14.51 8.70
CA LEU A 64 -9.05 -13.72 8.04
C LEU A 64 -8.19 -12.97 9.07
N SER A 65 -8.83 -12.30 10.02
CA SER A 65 -8.13 -11.53 11.05
C SER A 65 -7.17 -12.42 11.86
N ALA A 66 -7.58 -13.63 12.22
CA ALA A 66 -6.72 -14.60 12.89
C ALA A 66 -5.53 -15.03 12.01
N ALA A 67 -5.78 -15.33 10.73
CA ALA A 67 -4.72 -15.74 9.79
C ALA A 67 -3.70 -14.63 9.52
N VAL A 68 -4.15 -13.37 9.47
CA VAL A 68 -3.25 -12.20 9.32
C VAL A 68 -2.36 -12.07 10.54
N GLN A 69 -2.93 -12.13 11.75
CA GLN A 69 -2.15 -12.03 12.99
C GLN A 69 -1.13 -13.16 13.09
N GLU A 70 -1.53 -14.41 12.84
CA GLU A 70 -0.62 -15.55 12.83
C GLU A 70 0.53 -15.38 11.82
N ALA A 71 0.23 -14.90 10.60
CA ALA A 71 1.25 -14.68 9.58
C ALA A 71 2.26 -13.60 10.01
N ILE A 72 1.79 -12.51 10.63
CA ILE A 72 2.65 -11.45 11.18
C ILE A 72 3.52 -12.02 12.29
N ASP A 73 2.96 -12.77 13.23
CA ASP A 73 3.68 -13.37 14.36
C ASP A 73 4.75 -14.36 13.89
N ILE A 74 4.45 -15.15 12.86
CA ILE A 74 5.43 -16.04 12.21
C ILE A 74 6.58 -15.22 11.62
N CYS A 75 6.29 -14.15 10.88
CA CYS A 75 7.33 -13.29 10.31
C CYS A 75 8.21 -12.65 11.38
N LYS A 76 7.61 -12.14 12.47
CA LYS A 76 8.33 -11.60 13.62
C LYS A 76 9.21 -12.64 14.29
N SER A 77 8.68 -13.85 14.53
CA SER A 77 9.40 -14.97 15.15
C SER A 77 10.54 -15.48 14.27
N ALA A 78 10.39 -15.42 12.95
CA ALA A 78 11.42 -15.77 11.98
C ALA A 78 12.51 -14.68 11.86
N GLY A 79 12.37 -13.54 12.55
CA GLY A 79 13.36 -12.48 12.60
C GLY A 79 13.35 -11.54 11.39
N TYR A 80 12.22 -11.42 10.67
CA TYR A 80 12.10 -10.40 9.63
C TYR A 80 12.14 -8.99 10.22
N ASP A 81 13.00 -8.14 9.66
CA ASP A 81 13.19 -6.78 10.13
C ASP A 81 12.05 -5.84 9.73
N PHE A 82 11.40 -6.11 8.61
CA PHE A 82 10.30 -5.31 8.09
C PHE A 82 9.22 -6.22 7.51
N VAL A 83 7.96 -5.96 7.88
CA VAL A 83 6.80 -6.70 7.38
C VAL A 83 5.83 -5.73 6.72
N ILE A 84 5.53 -5.94 5.44
CA ILE A 84 4.49 -5.22 4.72
C ILE A 84 3.22 -6.07 4.74
N LEU A 85 2.14 -5.49 5.25
CA LEU A 85 0.80 -6.05 5.12
C LEU A 85 0.07 -5.28 4.01
N GLU A 86 -0.20 -5.94 2.89
CA GLU A 86 -0.85 -5.37 1.72
C GLU A 86 -2.29 -5.88 1.61
N SER A 87 -3.21 -4.96 1.39
CA SER A 87 -4.60 -5.27 1.09
C SER A 87 -5.01 -4.59 -0.21
N ALA A 88 -5.68 -5.32 -1.10
CA ALA A 88 -6.21 -4.82 -2.35
C ALA A 88 -7.71 -4.51 -2.21
N GLY A 89 -8.11 -3.32 -2.66
CA GLY A 89 -9.53 -2.95 -2.76
C GLY A 89 -10.13 -2.45 -1.45
N VAL A 90 -10.02 -1.16 -1.24
CA VAL A 90 -10.55 -0.49 -0.04
C VAL A 90 -12.08 -0.39 -0.12
N GLY A 91 -12.76 -1.37 0.47
CA GLY A 91 -14.16 -1.22 0.89
C GLY A 91 -14.24 -0.61 2.29
N GLN A 92 -15.42 -0.16 2.72
CA GLN A 92 -15.65 0.42 4.05
C GLN A 92 -15.31 -0.53 5.23
N SER A 93 -15.05 -1.80 4.95
CA SER A 93 -14.72 -2.85 5.94
C SER A 93 -13.22 -3.02 6.21
N ASP A 94 -12.35 -2.36 5.47
CA ASP A 94 -10.91 -2.65 5.52
C ASP A 94 -10.11 -1.79 6.51
N ALA A 95 -10.77 -0.93 7.29
CA ALA A 95 -10.12 -0.19 8.38
C ALA A 95 -9.52 -1.13 9.45
N SER A 96 -9.96 -2.39 9.51
CA SER A 96 -9.40 -3.39 10.43
C SER A 96 -7.94 -3.73 10.17
N ILE A 97 -7.41 -3.47 8.96
CA ILE A 97 -5.98 -3.68 8.66
C ILE A 97 -5.09 -2.76 9.49
N LEU A 98 -5.59 -1.60 9.91
CA LEU A 98 -4.86 -0.62 10.72
C LEU A 98 -4.50 -1.16 12.10
N ASP A 99 -5.29 -2.10 12.62
CA ASP A 99 -5.08 -2.70 13.94
C ASP A 99 -3.82 -3.61 13.97
N TYR A 100 -3.29 -3.97 12.79
CA TYR A 100 -2.15 -4.88 12.65
C TYR A 100 -0.85 -4.18 12.28
N CYS A 101 -0.85 -2.88 12.05
CA CYS A 101 0.33 -2.17 11.57
C CYS A 101 0.76 -1.03 12.51
N ASP A 102 2.07 -0.77 12.53
CA ASP A 102 2.65 0.37 13.27
C ASP A 102 2.56 1.67 12.45
N VAL A 103 2.58 1.55 11.12
CA VAL A 103 2.46 2.66 10.16
C VAL A 103 1.58 2.24 9.00
N SER A 104 0.65 3.09 8.64
CA SER A 104 -0.29 2.84 7.54
C SER A 104 -0.02 3.76 6.35
N MET A 105 -0.05 3.19 5.15
CA MET A 105 0.08 3.94 3.90
C MET A 105 -1.11 3.66 2.97
N TYR A 106 -1.83 4.71 2.63
CA TYR A 106 -2.87 4.64 1.62
C TYR A 106 -2.33 4.97 0.23
N VAL A 107 -2.50 4.06 -0.71
CA VAL A 107 -2.06 4.22 -2.10
C VAL A 107 -3.26 4.46 -3.01
N MET A 108 -3.24 5.56 -3.74
CA MET A 108 -4.27 5.93 -4.70
C MET A 108 -3.65 6.36 -6.04
N THR A 109 -4.46 6.49 -7.07
CA THR A 109 -4.05 7.05 -8.36
C THR A 109 -4.79 8.36 -8.64
N PRO A 110 -4.30 9.21 -9.57
CA PRO A 110 -4.90 10.52 -9.84
C PRO A 110 -6.39 10.47 -10.19
N GLU A 111 -6.86 9.38 -10.80
CA GLU A 111 -8.27 9.22 -11.18
C GLU A 111 -9.22 9.23 -9.98
N TYR A 112 -8.74 8.89 -8.79
CA TYR A 112 -9.51 8.90 -7.55
C TYR A 112 -9.32 10.19 -6.74
N GLY A 113 -8.49 11.10 -7.21
CA GLY A 113 -8.18 12.38 -6.55
C GLY A 113 -9.20 13.49 -6.78
N ALA A 114 -10.29 13.26 -7.52
CA ALA A 114 -11.33 14.24 -7.70
C ALA A 114 -12.05 14.55 -6.38
N ALA A 115 -12.31 15.82 -6.08
CA ALA A 115 -12.87 16.28 -4.81
C ALA A 115 -14.16 15.54 -4.41
N SER A 116 -15.03 15.23 -5.36
CA SER A 116 -16.28 14.48 -5.12
C SER A 116 -16.08 13.01 -4.73
N GLN A 117 -14.90 12.45 -5.03
CA GLN A 117 -14.53 11.08 -4.64
C GLN A 117 -13.82 11.06 -3.29
N LEU A 118 -13.02 12.09 -2.99
CA LEU A 118 -12.21 12.17 -1.77
C LEU A 118 -13.04 12.19 -0.49
N GLU A 119 -14.23 12.79 -0.52
CA GLU A 119 -15.16 12.79 0.63
C GLU A 119 -15.64 11.39 1.01
N LYS A 120 -15.55 10.42 0.09
CA LYS A 120 -15.96 9.02 0.30
C LYS A 120 -14.80 8.13 0.75
N ILE A 121 -13.58 8.66 0.79
CA ILE A 121 -12.38 7.89 1.11
C ILE A 121 -12.04 8.05 2.59
N ASN A 122 -12.63 7.18 3.42
CA ASN A 122 -12.38 7.19 4.86
C ASN A 122 -10.91 6.98 5.22
N MET A 123 -10.13 6.30 4.37
CA MET A 123 -8.71 6.04 4.62
C MET A 123 -7.85 7.32 4.70
N LEU A 124 -8.29 8.45 4.13
CA LEU A 124 -7.61 9.74 4.31
C LEU A 124 -7.65 10.26 5.75
N ASP A 125 -8.60 9.76 6.56
CA ASP A 125 -8.72 10.12 7.99
C ASP A 125 -7.74 9.33 8.88
N TYR A 126 -7.34 8.14 8.43
CA TYR A 126 -6.62 7.17 9.26
C TYR A 126 -5.20 6.87 8.78
N ALA A 127 -4.88 7.14 7.50
CA ALA A 127 -3.57 6.84 6.95
C ALA A 127 -2.49 7.79 7.48
N ASP A 128 -1.38 7.24 7.96
CA ASP A 128 -0.20 8.01 8.35
C ASP A 128 0.51 8.61 7.13
N LEU A 129 0.47 7.90 6.01
CA LEU A 129 1.06 8.32 4.73
C LEU A 129 0.03 8.16 3.60
N VAL A 130 0.01 9.12 2.67
CA VAL A 130 -0.80 9.04 1.44
C VAL A 130 0.13 9.08 0.24
N CYS A 131 0.02 8.08 -0.62
CA CYS A 131 0.81 7.94 -1.84
C CYS A 131 -0.09 8.09 -3.07
N ILE A 132 0.16 9.10 -3.91
CA ILE A 132 -0.49 9.25 -5.21
C ILE A 132 0.43 8.63 -6.25
N ASN A 133 0.16 7.38 -6.61
CA ASN A 133 0.96 6.63 -7.58
C ASN A 133 0.55 6.98 -9.02
N LYS A 134 1.40 6.65 -9.99
CA LYS A 134 1.27 7.06 -11.40
C LYS A 134 1.23 8.58 -11.55
N PHE A 135 2.12 9.24 -10.84
CA PHE A 135 2.17 10.71 -10.79
C PHE A 135 2.62 11.35 -12.13
N ASP A 136 3.05 10.54 -13.08
CA ASP A 136 3.32 10.89 -14.49
C ASP A 136 2.06 11.10 -15.32
N LYS A 137 0.89 10.69 -14.83
CA LYS A 137 -0.37 10.87 -15.55
C LYS A 137 -0.91 12.30 -15.50
N ALA A 138 -1.66 12.65 -16.52
CA ALA A 138 -2.39 13.91 -16.55
C ALA A 138 -3.32 14.03 -15.33
N GLY A 139 -3.42 15.25 -14.76
CA GLY A 139 -4.23 15.53 -13.59
C GLY A 139 -3.58 15.16 -12.24
N ALA A 140 -2.35 14.64 -12.21
CA ALA A 140 -1.69 14.24 -10.97
C ALA A 140 -1.45 15.43 -10.02
N LEU A 141 -1.08 16.60 -10.53
CA LEU A 141 -0.89 17.81 -9.73
C LEU A 141 -2.20 18.32 -9.14
N ASP A 142 -3.29 18.26 -9.91
CA ASP A 142 -4.62 18.65 -9.44
C ASP A 142 -5.10 17.69 -8.35
N ALA A 143 -4.92 16.38 -8.57
CA ALA A 143 -5.22 15.36 -7.57
C ALA A 143 -4.42 15.59 -6.27
N LEU A 144 -3.14 15.92 -6.37
CA LEU A 144 -2.30 16.22 -5.21
C LEU A 144 -2.84 17.43 -4.43
N ALA A 145 -3.22 18.49 -5.13
CA ALA A 145 -3.78 19.69 -4.50
C ALA A 145 -5.12 19.39 -3.79
N ASP A 146 -6.00 18.63 -4.43
CA ASP A 146 -7.29 18.24 -3.87
C ASP A 146 -7.14 17.31 -2.67
N VAL A 147 -6.24 16.32 -2.74
CA VAL A 147 -5.95 15.40 -1.62
C VAL A 147 -5.38 16.17 -0.43
N ARG A 148 -4.43 17.10 -0.64
CA ARG A 148 -3.88 17.96 0.41
C ARG A 148 -4.95 18.80 1.08
N LYS A 149 -5.83 19.41 0.29
CA LYS A 149 -6.96 20.20 0.78
C LYS A 149 -7.92 19.35 1.62
N GLN A 150 -8.26 18.16 1.15
CA GLN A 150 -9.14 17.25 1.88
C GLN A 150 -8.48 16.74 3.17
N TYR A 151 -7.20 16.36 3.11
CA TYR A 151 -6.43 15.92 4.27
C TYR A 151 -6.36 17.01 5.36
N LYS A 152 -6.05 18.25 4.98
CA LYS A 152 -6.05 19.40 5.91
C LYS A 152 -7.42 19.60 6.57
N ARG A 153 -8.50 19.45 5.82
CA ARG A 153 -9.87 19.56 6.33
C ARG A 153 -10.17 18.45 7.35
N ASN A 154 -9.87 17.21 7.00
CA ASN A 154 -10.15 16.05 7.84
C ASN A 154 -9.38 16.08 9.16
N HIS A 155 -8.12 16.52 9.10
CA HIS A 155 -7.23 16.60 10.27
C HIS A 155 -7.20 17.98 10.96
N GLN A 156 -8.04 18.93 10.50
CA GLN A 156 -8.10 20.30 11.02
C GLN A 156 -6.76 21.06 10.98
N LEU A 157 -5.93 20.75 9.97
CA LEU A 157 -4.58 21.31 9.77
C LEU A 157 -4.61 22.54 8.85
N PHE A 158 -5.45 23.51 9.11
CA PHE A 158 -5.69 24.64 8.21
C PHE A 158 -4.49 25.55 7.98
N THR A 159 -3.54 25.59 8.91
CA THR A 159 -2.33 26.41 8.84
C THR A 159 -1.09 25.62 8.41
N ALA A 160 -1.17 24.30 8.26
CA ALA A 160 -0.05 23.49 7.83
C ALA A 160 0.37 23.81 6.40
N LYS A 161 1.68 23.84 6.15
CA LYS A 161 2.19 23.98 4.80
C LYS A 161 1.98 22.68 4.03
N ASP A 162 1.82 22.78 2.71
CA ASP A 162 1.59 21.62 1.85
C ASP A 162 2.77 20.64 1.84
N GLU A 163 3.98 21.15 2.00
CA GLU A 163 5.23 20.38 2.04
C GLU A 163 5.40 19.56 3.33
N ASP A 164 4.73 19.96 4.41
CA ASP A 164 4.78 19.27 5.72
C ASP A 164 3.74 18.14 5.83
N LEU A 165 2.85 18.00 4.84
CA LEU A 165 1.83 16.96 4.84
C LEU A 165 2.43 15.60 4.41
N PRO A 166 2.00 14.48 5.02
CA PRO A 166 2.49 13.16 4.66
C PRO A 166 1.87 12.62 3.36
N ILE A 167 1.90 13.45 2.31
CA ILE A 167 1.29 13.15 1.00
C ILE A 167 2.35 13.29 -0.07
N ILE A 168 2.64 12.20 -0.77
CA ILE A 168 3.69 12.12 -1.78
C ILE A 168 3.15 11.62 -3.12
N GLY A 169 3.71 12.17 -4.22
CA GLY A 169 3.53 11.60 -5.55
C GLY A 169 4.62 10.58 -5.86
N THR A 170 4.25 9.44 -6.47
CA THR A 170 5.20 8.39 -6.86
C THR A 170 4.97 7.93 -8.29
N ILE A 171 6.05 7.45 -8.91
CA ILE A 171 6.04 6.87 -10.26
C ILE A 171 6.64 5.48 -10.16
N ASP A 172 5.96 4.47 -10.71
CA ASP A 172 6.52 3.13 -10.82
C ASP A 172 7.66 3.13 -11.87
N ILE A 173 8.79 2.53 -11.54
CA ILE A 173 9.96 2.51 -12.42
C ILE A 173 9.67 1.81 -13.76
N ASP A 174 8.76 0.85 -13.76
CA ASP A 174 8.32 0.14 -14.97
C ASP A 174 7.54 1.02 -15.95
N SER A 175 7.04 2.18 -15.49
CA SER A 175 6.35 3.17 -16.32
C SER A 175 7.30 4.24 -16.89
N VAL A 176 8.56 4.26 -16.47
CA VAL A 176 9.57 5.22 -16.93
C VAL A 176 10.26 4.65 -18.17
N PRO A 177 10.28 5.36 -19.32
CA PRO A 177 11.01 4.93 -20.51
C PRO A 177 12.52 4.71 -20.20
N PRO A 178 13.18 3.72 -20.83
CA PRO A 178 14.58 3.39 -20.53
C PRO A 178 15.58 4.55 -20.67
N ALA A 179 15.22 5.60 -21.41
CA ALA A 179 16.05 6.78 -21.61
C ALA A 179 16.13 7.73 -20.39
N MET A 180 15.27 7.57 -19.39
CA MET A 180 15.24 8.43 -18.18
C MET A 180 15.89 7.79 -16.95
N THR A 181 16.45 6.60 -17.08
CA THR A 181 17.10 5.86 -15.97
C THR A 181 18.61 6.06 -15.89
N LYS A 182 19.14 7.17 -16.40
CA LYS A 182 20.57 7.53 -16.26
C LYS A 182 20.82 8.38 -15.04
#